data_396a4c6c93df173f7f646167263b1f1f
#
_entry.id   396a4c6c93df173f7f646167263b1f1f
#
_cell.length_a   1.000
_cell.length_b   1.000
_cell.length_c   1.000
_cell.angle_alpha   90.00
_cell.angle_beta   90.00
_cell.angle_gamma   90.00
#
_symmetry.space_group_name_H-M   'P 1'
#
loop_
_entity.id
_entity.type
_entity.pdbx_description
1 polymer ?
#
loop_
_entity_poly.entity_id
_entity_poly.type
_entity_poly.pdbx_seq_one_letter_code
_entity_poly.pdbx_strand_id
1 'polypeptide(L)'
;MKRFEIITETDARVLTRGETVMLAKGGHITPLAADTLREFRVTLVHEGRATVDAAALVPVASIRTVAIASDHTGITLRRTLTEYLRGRALTVVDLGTDGPDPVDYPDVAALVGDAVVRREADAGIVIDGAGIGSAIAANKIKGIRAVMATTETIARYSR
;
A
#
# COMPACT_ATOMS: atom_id res chain seq x y z
N MET A 1 25.80 -13.84 -14.68
CA MET A 1 24.62 -13.59 -13.80
C MET A 1 25.12 -12.74 -12.63
N LYS A 2 24.50 -11.58 -12.41
CA LYS A 2 24.87 -10.68 -11.29
C LYS A 2 24.41 -11.30 -9.98
N ARG A 3 25.25 -11.21 -8.91
CA ARG A 3 24.95 -11.72 -7.58
C ARG A 3 24.84 -10.56 -6.62
N PHE A 4 23.79 -10.56 -5.79
CA PHE A 4 23.50 -9.52 -4.82
C PHE A 4 23.33 -10.13 -3.42
N GLU A 5 23.82 -9.46 -2.41
CA GLU A 5 23.47 -9.72 -1.01
C GLU A 5 22.24 -8.92 -0.59
N ILE A 6 22.13 -7.71 -1.12
CA ILE A 6 20.97 -6.84 -0.97
C ILE A 6 20.65 -6.29 -2.36
N ILE A 7 19.37 -6.31 -2.75
CA ILE A 7 18.91 -5.61 -3.95
C ILE A 7 18.11 -4.40 -3.49
N THR A 8 18.64 -3.23 -3.78
CA THR A 8 17.97 -1.95 -3.56
C THR A 8 17.26 -1.50 -4.83
N GLU A 9 16.45 -0.45 -4.72
CA GLU A 9 15.80 0.16 -5.88
C GLU A 9 16.81 0.63 -6.94
N THR A 10 17.92 1.20 -6.51
CA THR A 10 18.99 1.65 -7.42
C THR A 10 19.56 0.47 -8.21
N ASP A 11 19.76 -0.67 -7.55
CA ASP A 11 20.23 -1.89 -8.22
C ASP A 11 19.18 -2.42 -9.19
N ALA A 12 17.91 -2.44 -8.79
CA ALA A 12 16.83 -2.96 -9.62
C ALA A 12 16.64 -2.13 -10.91
N ARG A 13 16.76 -0.81 -10.84
CA ARG A 13 16.58 0.10 -11.99
C ARG A 13 17.64 -0.06 -13.09
N VAL A 14 18.83 -0.53 -12.74
CA VAL A 14 19.92 -0.74 -13.72
C VAL A 14 19.92 -2.14 -14.35
N LEU A 15 18.95 -2.99 -13.97
CA LEU A 15 18.76 -4.30 -14.57
C LEU A 15 18.01 -4.20 -15.89
N THR A 16 18.28 -5.14 -16.78
CA THR A 16 17.57 -5.26 -18.06
C THR A 16 16.26 -6.03 -17.85
N ARG A 17 15.22 -5.68 -18.60
CA ARG A 17 13.95 -6.43 -18.59
C ARG A 17 14.18 -7.90 -18.97
N GLY A 18 13.65 -8.81 -18.12
CA GLY A 18 13.83 -10.26 -18.30
C GLY A 18 15.19 -10.80 -17.85
N GLU A 19 16.08 -9.94 -17.29
CA GLU A 19 17.37 -10.37 -16.77
C GLU A 19 17.21 -11.39 -15.64
N THR A 20 18.14 -12.33 -15.53
CA THR A 20 18.20 -13.26 -14.38
C THR A 20 19.33 -12.82 -13.45
N VAL A 21 19.00 -12.64 -12.18
CA VAL A 21 19.97 -12.26 -11.12
C VAL A 21 19.93 -13.26 -9.98
N MET A 22 21.04 -13.36 -9.25
CA MET A 22 21.19 -14.25 -8.10
C MET A 22 21.13 -13.43 -6.80
N LEU A 23 20.28 -13.87 -5.88
CA LEU A 23 20.28 -13.38 -4.50
C LEU A 23 21.05 -14.36 -3.63
N ALA A 24 22.03 -13.84 -2.88
CA ALA A 24 22.86 -14.63 -1.96
C ALA A 24 22.01 -15.33 -0.90
N LYS A 25 22.54 -16.39 -0.31
CA LYS A 25 21.90 -17.07 0.83
C LYS A 25 21.73 -16.10 2.00
N GLY A 26 20.47 -15.89 2.43
CA GLY A 26 20.14 -14.89 3.44
C GLY A 26 20.08 -13.46 2.91
N GLY A 27 20.20 -13.28 1.60
CA GLY A 27 20.09 -11.98 0.95
C GLY A 27 18.72 -11.37 1.08
N HIS A 28 18.64 -10.05 0.92
CA HIS A 28 17.43 -9.26 1.12
C HIS A 28 17.10 -8.42 -0.10
N ILE A 29 15.81 -8.21 -0.35
CA ILE A 29 15.30 -7.33 -1.40
C ILE A 29 14.45 -6.26 -0.73
N THR A 30 14.73 -4.99 -1.01
CA THR A 30 13.89 -3.92 -0.49
C THR A 30 12.51 -3.95 -1.16
N PRO A 31 11.45 -3.53 -0.46
CA PRO A 31 10.08 -3.55 -1.03
C PRO A 31 9.98 -2.87 -2.38
N LEU A 32 10.63 -1.73 -2.53
CA LEU A 32 10.62 -0.95 -3.76
C LEU A 32 11.38 -1.66 -4.90
N ALA A 33 12.54 -2.26 -4.59
CA ALA A 33 13.26 -3.09 -5.55
C ALA A 33 12.42 -4.26 -6.04
N ALA A 34 11.65 -4.89 -5.15
CA ALA A 34 10.75 -6.00 -5.52
C ALA A 34 9.68 -5.57 -6.54
N ASP A 35 9.14 -4.35 -6.41
CA ASP A 35 8.18 -3.80 -7.37
C ASP A 35 8.82 -3.55 -8.75
N THR A 36 10.02 -2.96 -8.78
CA THR A 36 10.78 -2.72 -10.01
C THR A 36 11.22 -4.02 -10.68
N LEU A 37 11.69 -5.00 -9.91
CA LEU A 37 12.05 -6.33 -10.43
C LEU A 37 10.85 -7.01 -11.10
N ARG A 38 9.66 -6.87 -10.51
CA ARG A 38 8.42 -7.41 -11.06
C ARG A 38 8.02 -6.68 -12.35
N GLU A 39 8.06 -5.36 -12.35
CA GLU A 39 7.80 -4.55 -13.54
C GLU A 39 8.73 -4.93 -14.70
N PHE A 40 10.00 -5.16 -14.40
CA PHE A 40 11.02 -5.54 -15.37
C PHE A 40 11.01 -7.04 -15.70
N ARG A 41 10.14 -7.84 -15.05
CA ARG A 41 10.07 -9.29 -15.21
C ARG A 41 11.43 -9.98 -14.98
N VAL A 42 12.18 -9.49 -13.99
CA VAL A 42 13.47 -10.06 -13.62
C VAL A 42 13.25 -11.41 -12.96
N THR A 43 14.03 -12.41 -13.35
CA THR A 43 14.01 -13.73 -12.71
C THR A 43 15.03 -13.76 -11.56
N LEU A 44 14.56 -14.12 -10.37
CA LEU A 44 15.40 -14.26 -9.19
C LEU A 44 15.78 -15.70 -8.96
N VAL A 45 17.07 -15.93 -8.84
CA VAL A 45 17.65 -17.23 -8.42
C VAL A 45 18.21 -17.05 -7.02
N HIS A 46 17.69 -17.80 -6.07
CA HIS A 46 18.25 -17.82 -4.71
C HIS A 46 19.41 -18.80 -4.64
N GLU A 47 20.53 -18.37 -4.09
CA GLU A 47 21.68 -19.26 -3.89
C GLU A 47 21.28 -20.45 -3.00
N GLY A 48 21.34 -21.65 -3.56
CA GLY A 48 20.90 -22.90 -2.91
C GLY A 48 19.40 -23.22 -2.95
N ARG A 49 18.60 -22.47 -3.73
CA ARG A 49 17.16 -22.78 -4.01
C ARG A 49 16.85 -22.76 -5.49
N ALA A 50 15.73 -23.40 -5.86
CA ALA A 50 15.17 -23.30 -7.21
C ALA A 50 14.82 -21.85 -7.59
N THR A 51 14.83 -21.54 -8.87
CA THR A 51 14.45 -20.22 -9.42
C THR A 51 13.06 -19.80 -8.90
N VAL A 52 12.98 -18.61 -8.37
CA VAL A 52 11.70 -17.99 -7.95
C VAL A 52 11.44 -16.77 -8.80
N ASP A 53 10.29 -16.72 -9.45
CA ASP A 53 9.85 -15.55 -10.20
C ASP A 53 9.67 -14.37 -9.21
N ALA A 54 10.17 -13.18 -9.55
CA ALA A 54 10.00 -11.98 -8.75
C ALA A 54 8.51 -11.66 -8.50
N ALA A 55 7.62 -12.03 -9.42
CA ALA A 55 6.18 -11.89 -9.25
C ALA A 55 5.62 -12.73 -8.09
N ALA A 56 6.30 -13.81 -7.70
CA ALA A 56 5.90 -14.68 -6.58
C ALA A 56 6.40 -14.20 -5.21
N LEU A 57 7.32 -13.21 -5.17
CA LEU A 57 7.96 -12.76 -3.93
C LEU A 57 7.10 -11.85 -3.06
N VAL A 58 6.13 -11.19 -3.66
CA VAL A 58 5.19 -10.32 -2.94
C VAL A 58 3.78 -10.70 -3.37
N PRO A 59 2.94 -11.16 -2.45
CA PRO A 59 1.52 -11.29 -2.76
C PRO A 59 1.03 -9.91 -3.20
N VAL A 60 0.68 -9.77 -4.47
CA VAL A 60 -0.08 -8.60 -4.91
C VAL A 60 -1.42 -8.72 -4.19
N ALA A 61 -1.60 -7.93 -3.14
CA ALA A 61 -2.91 -7.82 -2.53
C ALA A 61 -3.86 -7.32 -3.63
N SER A 62 -4.76 -8.19 -4.05
CA SER A 62 -5.82 -7.78 -4.99
C SER A 62 -6.78 -6.92 -4.21
N ILE A 63 -6.61 -5.60 -4.27
CA ILE A 63 -7.54 -4.66 -3.67
C ILE A 63 -8.81 -4.66 -4.50
N ARG A 64 -9.91 -5.10 -3.90
CA ARG A 64 -11.26 -5.11 -4.48
C ARG A 64 -12.21 -4.24 -3.69
N THR A 65 -12.00 -4.15 -2.38
CA THR A 65 -12.85 -3.39 -1.47
C THR A 65 -12.00 -2.38 -0.71
N VAL A 66 -12.44 -1.13 -0.71
CA VAL A 66 -11.78 -0.02 -0.01
C VAL A 66 -12.75 0.55 1.02
N ALA A 67 -12.36 0.59 2.28
CA ALA A 67 -13.03 1.38 3.30
C ALA A 67 -12.55 2.83 3.21
N ILE A 68 -13.47 3.77 3.18
CA ILE A 68 -13.14 5.21 3.14
C ILE A 68 -13.92 5.95 4.20
N ALA A 69 -13.26 6.87 4.89
CA ALA A 69 -13.93 7.79 5.79
C ALA A 69 -13.24 9.15 5.79
N SER A 70 -13.96 10.16 6.24
CA SER A 70 -13.39 11.48 6.52
C SER A 70 -13.98 12.06 7.78
N ASP A 71 -13.25 12.98 8.41
CA ASP A 71 -13.85 13.93 9.30
C ASP A 71 -14.72 14.95 8.51
N HIS A 72 -15.30 15.92 9.23
CA HIS A 72 -16.14 16.98 8.65
C HIS A 72 -15.41 17.86 7.64
N THR A 73 -14.08 17.94 7.67
CA THR A 73 -13.27 18.77 6.75
C THR A 73 -13.06 18.08 5.39
N GLY A 74 -13.11 16.74 5.35
CA GLY A 74 -12.80 15.93 4.19
C GLY A 74 -14.00 15.43 3.39
N ILE A 75 -15.24 15.80 3.73
CA ILE A 75 -16.48 15.25 3.14
C ILE A 75 -16.50 15.35 1.61
N THR A 76 -16.18 16.52 1.07
CA THR A 76 -16.21 16.75 -0.39
C THR A 76 -15.19 15.86 -1.11
N LEU A 77 -13.96 15.77 -0.59
CA LEU A 77 -12.92 14.93 -1.18
C LEU A 77 -13.28 13.45 -1.06
N ARG A 78 -13.83 13.02 0.08
CA ARG A 78 -14.30 11.64 0.28
C ARG A 78 -15.34 11.24 -0.76
N ARG A 79 -16.35 12.08 -0.99
CA ARG A 79 -17.39 11.82 -1.99
C ARG A 79 -16.81 11.70 -3.40
N THR A 80 -15.93 12.62 -3.78
CA THR A 80 -15.24 12.58 -5.08
C THR A 80 -14.41 11.32 -5.25
N LEU A 81 -13.64 10.93 -4.22
CA LEU A 81 -12.84 9.71 -4.25
C LEU A 81 -13.70 8.44 -4.28
N THR A 82 -14.82 8.43 -3.56
CA THR A 82 -15.77 7.31 -3.59
C THR A 82 -16.31 7.06 -4.99
N GLU A 83 -16.73 8.11 -5.69
CA GLU A 83 -17.19 8.02 -7.09
C GLU A 83 -16.06 7.55 -8.01
N TYR A 84 -14.88 8.11 -7.87
CA TYR A 84 -13.71 7.74 -8.66
C TYR A 84 -13.33 6.25 -8.47
N LEU A 85 -13.32 5.75 -7.24
CA LEU A 85 -12.99 4.36 -6.94
C LEU A 85 -14.05 3.40 -7.48
N ARG A 86 -15.33 3.74 -7.35
CA ARG A 86 -16.43 2.97 -7.94
C ARG A 86 -16.34 2.91 -9.47
N GLY A 87 -15.95 4.02 -10.11
CA GLY A 87 -15.68 4.08 -11.55
C GLY A 87 -14.50 3.20 -11.98
N ARG A 88 -13.65 2.78 -11.05
CA ARG A 88 -12.56 1.82 -11.24
C ARG A 88 -12.93 0.38 -10.91
N ALA A 89 -14.21 0.09 -10.78
CA ALA A 89 -14.75 -1.22 -10.42
C ALA A 89 -14.31 -1.73 -9.02
N LEU A 90 -14.01 -0.80 -8.10
CA LEU A 90 -13.77 -1.13 -6.70
C LEU A 90 -15.07 -1.03 -5.91
N THR A 91 -15.27 -1.94 -4.98
CA THR A 91 -16.29 -1.83 -3.95
C THR A 91 -15.84 -0.81 -2.92
N VAL A 92 -16.70 0.14 -2.56
CA VAL A 92 -16.37 1.18 -1.57
C VAL A 92 -17.33 1.08 -0.39
N VAL A 93 -16.76 0.85 0.80
CA VAL A 93 -17.44 0.90 2.10
C VAL A 93 -17.19 2.31 2.66
N ASP A 94 -18.19 3.17 2.55
CA ASP A 94 -18.12 4.55 3.06
C ASP A 94 -18.55 4.56 4.52
N LEU A 95 -17.63 4.93 5.41
CA LEU A 95 -17.80 4.97 6.87
C LEU A 95 -17.72 6.40 7.42
N GLY A 96 -17.66 7.40 6.55
CA GLY A 96 -17.51 8.79 6.96
C GLY A 96 -18.80 9.48 7.35
N THR A 97 -18.67 10.64 7.98
CA THR A 97 -19.80 11.52 8.28
C THR A 97 -20.26 12.30 7.06
N ASP A 98 -21.53 12.63 7.01
CA ASP A 98 -22.12 13.54 6.02
C ASP A 98 -22.60 14.87 6.62
N GLY A 99 -22.56 14.97 7.95
CA GLY A 99 -22.93 16.16 8.68
C GLY A 99 -21.80 17.18 8.84
N PRO A 100 -22.13 18.46 9.06
CA PRO A 100 -21.14 19.52 9.28
C PRO A 100 -20.56 19.49 10.70
N ASP A 101 -21.13 18.70 11.61
CA ASP A 101 -20.69 18.64 12.99
C ASP A 101 -19.29 18.07 13.10
N PRO A 102 -18.43 18.64 13.94
CA PRO A 102 -17.09 18.12 14.18
C PRO A 102 -17.13 16.68 14.66
N VAL A 103 -16.30 15.84 14.04
CA VAL A 103 -16.03 14.47 14.48
C VAL A 103 -14.54 14.31 14.72
N ASP A 104 -14.19 13.47 15.67
CA ASP A 104 -12.80 13.24 16.02
C ASP A 104 -12.13 12.31 15.01
N TYR A 105 -11.05 12.79 14.38
CA TYR A 105 -10.30 12.04 13.39
C TYR A 105 -9.73 10.70 13.90
N PRO A 106 -9.36 10.52 15.20
CA PRO A 106 -8.92 9.21 15.68
C PRO A 106 -10.01 8.14 15.59
N ASP A 107 -11.27 8.52 15.87
CA ASP A 107 -12.41 7.60 15.78
C ASP A 107 -12.68 7.22 14.32
N VAL A 108 -12.60 8.20 13.42
CA VAL A 108 -12.70 7.96 11.97
C VAL A 108 -11.61 7.02 11.48
N ALA A 109 -10.37 7.22 11.95
CA ALA A 109 -9.25 6.34 11.62
C ALA A 109 -9.44 4.93 12.18
N ALA A 110 -10.03 4.81 13.38
CA ALA A 110 -10.33 3.52 14.00
C ALA A 110 -11.39 2.76 13.21
N LEU A 111 -12.47 3.41 12.78
CA LEU A 111 -13.50 2.77 11.95
C LEU A 111 -12.94 2.13 10.69
N VAL A 112 -12.09 2.86 9.96
CA VAL A 112 -11.45 2.37 8.74
C VAL A 112 -10.45 1.27 9.05
N GLY A 113 -9.61 1.44 10.08
CA GLY A 113 -8.64 0.44 10.50
C GLY A 113 -9.30 -0.87 10.92
N ASP A 114 -10.38 -0.82 11.67
CA ASP A 114 -11.15 -1.98 12.10
C ASP A 114 -11.77 -2.72 10.91
N ALA A 115 -12.32 -2.01 9.94
CA ALA A 115 -12.87 -2.61 8.73
C ALA A 115 -11.80 -3.42 7.97
N VAL A 116 -10.57 -2.90 7.89
CA VAL A 116 -9.46 -3.62 7.26
C VAL A 116 -9.02 -4.83 8.10
N VAL A 117 -8.90 -4.69 9.41
CA VAL A 117 -8.52 -5.81 10.31
C VAL A 117 -9.55 -6.92 10.26
N ARG A 118 -10.84 -6.60 10.20
CA ARG A 118 -11.93 -7.58 10.08
C ARG A 118 -12.09 -8.15 8.67
N ARG A 119 -11.26 -7.70 7.71
CA ARG A 119 -11.34 -8.11 6.30
C ARG A 119 -12.66 -7.75 5.62
N GLU A 120 -13.33 -6.74 6.11
CA GLU A 120 -14.48 -6.10 5.47
C GLU A 120 -14.03 -5.21 4.30
N ALA A 121 -12.75 -4.80 4.33
CA ALA A 121 -12.06 -4.11 3.23
C ALA A 121 -10.61 -4.59 3.11
N ASP A 122 -10.07 -4.51 1.90
CA ASP A 122 -8.68 -4.89 1.61
C ASP A 122 -7.70 -3.75 1.91
N ALA A 123 -8.19 -2.52 1.85
CA ALA A 123 -7.43 -1.30 2.14
C ALA A 123 -8.34 -0.21 2.71
N GLY A 124 -7.74 0.79 3.35
CA GLY A 124 -8.45 1.92 3.92
C GLY A 124 -7.92 3.27 3.48
N ILE A 125 -8.81 4.26 3.38
CA ILE A 125 -8.48 5.66 3.13
C ILE A 125 -9.17 6.49 4.22
N VAL A 126 -8.37 7.27 4.95
CA VAL A 126 -8.86 8.25 5.92
C VAL A 126 -8.47 9.65 5.45
N ILE A 127 -9.41 10.59 5.50
CA ILE A 127 -9.20 11.97 5.07
C ILE A 127 -9.51 12.88 6.26
N ASP A 128 -8.54 13.68 6.63
CA ASP A 128 -8.67 14.74 7.65
C ASP A 128 -7.93 16.00 7.20
N GLY A 129 -7.94 17.04 8.03
CA GLY A 129 -7.37 18.33 7.70
C GLY A 129 -5.85 18.30 7.41
N ALA A 130 -5.09 17.40 8.04
CA ALA A 130 -3.63 17.33 7.92
C ALA A 130 -3.11 15.94 7.58
N GLY A 131 -3.86 14.87 7.86
CA GLY A 131 -3.47 13.48 7.66
C GLY A 131 -2.50 12.90 8.68
N ILE A 132 -1.87 13.73 9.49
CA ILE A 132 -0.82 13.31 10.45
C ILE A 132 -1.44 12.51 11.60
N GLY A 133 -2.44 13.08 12.24
CA GLY A 133 -3.10 12.48 13.40
C GLY A 133 -3.81 11.19 13.06
N SER A 134 -4.52 11.16 11.93
CA SER A 134 -5.18 9.95 11.44
C SER A 134 -4.19 8.84 11.10
N ALA A 135 -3.05 9.17 10.49
CA ALA A 135 -2.00 8.18 10.23
C ALA A 135 -1.43 7.60 11.54
N ILE A 136 -1.20 8.44 12.56
CA ILE A 136 -0.74 7.99 13.87
C ILE A 136 -1.79 7.09 14.53
N ALA A 137 -3.06 7.52 14.55
CA ALA A 137 -4.16 6.76 15.14
C ALA A 137 -4.33 5.38 14.47
N ALA A 138 -4.37 5.35 13.15
CA ALA A 138 -4.47 4.10 12.41
C ALA A 138 -3.31 3.12 12.72
N ASN A 139 -2.09 3.62 12.84
CA ASN A 139 -0.92 2.79 13.19
C ASN A 139 -0.92 2.26 14.64
N LYS A 140 -1.81 2.73 15.50
CA LYS A 140 -2.01 2.14 16.84
C LYS A 140 -2.85 0.86 16.80
N ILE A 141 -3.54 0.61 15.70
CA ILE A 141 -4.37 -0.58 15.52
C ILE A 141 -3.47 -1.75 15.11
N LYS A 142 -3.51 -2.83 15.87
CA LYS A 142 -2.69 -4.01 15.57
C LYS A 142 -3.04 -4.57 14.19
N GLY A 143 -2.04 -4.69 13.34
CA GLY A 143 -2.19 -5.22 11.98
C GLY A 143 -2.35 -4.15 10.90
N ILE A 144 -2.49 -2.87 11.28
CA ILE A 144 -2.55 -1.76 10.34
C ILE A 144 -1.17 -1.13 10.16
N ARG A 145 -0.88 -0.76 8.92
CA ARG A 145 0.22 0.11 8.52
C ARG A 145 -0.37 1.24 7.69
N ALA A 146 -0.27 2.43 8.20
CA ALA A 146 -0.80 3.63 7.55
C ALA A 146 0.30 4.66 7.31
N VAL A 147 0.17 5.41 6.27
CA VAL A 147 1.05 6.51 5.90
C VAL A 147 0.23 7.72 5.53
N MET A 148 0.74 8.90 5.83
CA MET A 148 0.18 10.14 5.32
C MET A 148 0.65 10.34 3.88
N ALA A 149 -0.21 10.06 2.91
CA ALA A 149 0.10 10.12 1.48
C ALA A 149 -0.35 11.46 0.88
N THR A 150 0.51 12.47 0.94
CA THR A 150 0.24 13.81 0.40
C THR A 150 0.68 13.97 -1.05
N THR A 151 1.43 13.02 -1.58
CA THR A 151 1.89 13.02 -2.98
C THR A 151 1.82 11.61 -3.56
N GLU A 152 1.73 11.52 -4.88
CA GLU A 152 1.81 10.23 -5.58
C GLU A 152 3.08 9.46 -5.23
N THR A 153 4.20 10.17 -5.11
CA THR A 153 5.49 9.58 -4.73
C THR A 153 5.40 8.89 -3.38
N ILE A 154 4.88 9.57 -2.35
CA ILE A 154 4.70 8.97 -1.01
C ILE A 154 3.78 7.76 -1.08
N ALA A 155 2.64 7.87 -1.78
CA ALA A 155 1.71 6.77 -1.94
C ALA A 155 2.36 5.54 -2.61
N ARG A 156 3.20 5.75 -3.62
CA ARG A 156 3.97 4.67 -4.29
C ARG A 156 4.96 3.99 -3.35
N TYR A 157 5.71 4.77 -2.59
CA TYR A 157 6.77 4.23 -1.72
C TYR A 157 6.25 3.60 -0.43
N SER A 158 4.99 3.82 -0.08
CA SER A 158 4.37 3.24 1.12
C SER A 158 3.87 1.80 0.96
N ARG A 159 3.94 1.27 -0.23
CA ARG A 159 3.43 -0.08 -0.57
C ARG A 159 4.45 -1.17 -0.35
#